data_c5cd4af3c30dc84f1c8eb867e448bef0
#
_entry.id   c5cd4af3c30dc84f1c8eb867e448bef0
#
_cell.length_a   1.000
_cell.length_b   1.000
_cell.length_c   1.000
_cell.angle_alpha   90.00
_cell.angle_beta   90.00
_cell.angle_gamma   90.00
#
_symmetry.space_group_name_H-M   'P 1'
#
loop_
_entity.id
_entity.type
_entity.pdbx_description
1 polymer ?
#
loop_
_entity_poly.entity_id
_entity_poly.type
_entity_poly.pdbx_seq_one_letter_code
_entity_poly.pdbx_strand_id
1 'polypeptide(L)'
;STRWSLSPEVLMNSANGTFYAVGVGPGDPELLTLQAVNLLRQCPVIAAPQTKSGQMLALDIAQGALDLREKEILPLSFTMSHEPSLREESYQTAARQIEAFLQKGLDVAMVNLGDVSIFATAYYIFAELRNDGFEAVMAPGVTSFSAVAARLGCSLTQIDAPLHIIPASADLDLALQFPGTKVLMKSGSAIHETVQALERVGLLDRAALVADCGLPTEQVYRDLCELPENLSYFATIIVQGA
;
A
#
# COMPACT_ATOMS: atom_id res chain seq x y z
N SER A 1 14.79 17.16 7.48
CA SER A 1 15.87 16.20 7.18
C SER A 1 15.67 14.99 8.07
N THR A 2 15.03 13.97 7.53
CA THR A 2 14.88 12.66 8.19
C THR A 2 16.25 11.99 8.23
N ARG A 3 16.99 12.20 9.30
CA ARG A 3 18.11 11.33 9.64
C ARG A 3 17.54 9.97 10.00
N TRP A 4 18.18 8.90 9.51
CA TRP A 4 18.03 7.54 10.00
C TRP A 4 18.57 7.48 11.44
N SER A 5 17.88 8.11 12.37
CA SER A 5 18.20 7.99 13.80
C SER A 5 17.39 6.80 14.31
N LEU A 6 18.06 5.68 14.50
CA LEU A 6 17.64 4.71 15.48
C LEU A 6 17.71 5.48 16.82
N SER A 7 16.56 5.88 17.34
CA SER A 7 16.50 6.51 18.65
C SER A 7 17.06 5.55 19.69
N PRO A 8 17.86 6.06 20.68
CA PRO A 8 18.36 5.22 21.76
C PRO A 8 17.17 4.66 22.52
N GLU A 9 17.35 3.43 22.99
CA GLU A 9 16.54 2.63 23.90
C GLU A 9 15.45 3.43 24.62
N VAL A 10 14.25 3.43 24.03
CA VAL A 10 13.02 3.68 24.78
C VAL A 10 12.97 2.54 25.80
N LEU A 11 12.94 2.87 27.09
CA LEU A 11 12.72 1.91 28.17
C LEU A 11 11.42 1.16 27.84
N MET A 12 11.57 -0.01 27.24
CA MET A 12 10.47 -0.84 26.80
C MET A 12 9.70 -1.25 28.05
N ASN A 13 8.48 -0.76 28.17
CA ASN A 13 7.57 -1.25 29.17
C ASN A 13 7.13 -2.65 28.73
N SER A 14 7.77 -3.68 29.27
CA SER A 14 7.56 -5.10 28.90
C SER A 14 6.12 -5.62 29.10
N ALA A 15 5.22 -4.76 29.55
CA ALA A 15 3.81 -5.05 29.76
C ALA A 15 2.91 -4.71 28.56
N ASN A 16 3.37 -3.90 27.61
CA ASN A 16 2.60 -3.51 26.44
C ASN A 16 2.72 -4.56 25.31
N GLY A 17 1.68 -4.68 24.50
CA GLY A 17 1.74 -5.44 23.25
C GLY A 17 2.57 -4.74 22.17
N THR A 18 2.86 -5.45 21.09
CA THR A 18 3.60 -4.97 19.92
C THR A 18 2.65 -4.70 18.75
N PHE A 19 2.89 -3.60 18.05
CA PHE A 19 2.20 -3.30 16.80
C PHE A 19 2.96 -3.85 15.59
N TYR A 20 2.26 -4.50 14.68
CA TYR A 20 2.81 -4.99 13.42
C TYR A 20 2.06 -4.35 12.24
N ALA A 21 2.75 -3.54 11.44
CA ALA A 21 2.27 -3.13 10.12
C ALA A 21 2.54 -4.27 9.13
N VAL A 22 1.51 -4.88 8.58
CA VAL A 22 1.62 -6.13 7.79
C VAL A 22 1.16 -5.91 6.36
N GLY A 23 2.07 -6.01 5.41
CA GLY A 23 1.75 -6.02 3.98
C GLY A 23 1.09 -7.34 3.59
N VAL A 24 -0.11 -7.27 3.00
CA VAL A 24 -0.86 -8.46 2.57
C VAL A 24 -0.79 -8.73 1.06
N GLY A 25 0.07 -8.00 0.35
CA GLY A 25 0.13 -8.09 -1.10
C GLY A 25 -1.00 -7.32 -1.80
N PRO A 26 -1.00 -7.30 -3.14
CA PRO A 26 -1.85 -6.38 -3.91
C PRO A 26 -3.26 -6.92 -4.23
N GLY A 27 -3.54 -8.21 -4.00
CA GLY A 27 -4.86 -8.77 -4.35
C GLY A 27 -4.97 -10.28 -4.20
N ASP A 28 -4.03 -11.02 -4.76
CA ASP A 28 -4.01 -12.49 -4.67
C ASP A 28 -3.57 -12.93 -3.27
N PRO A 29 -4.39 -13.71 -2.53
CA PRO A 29 -4.02 -14.25 -1.23
C PRO A 29 -2.74 -15.10 -1.23
N GLU A 30 -2.38 -15.73 -2.34
CA GLU A 30 -1.13 -16.49 -2.47
C GLU A 30 0.12 -15.61 -2.45
N LEU A 31 -0.04 -14.29 -2.59
CA LEU A 31 1.06 -13.32 -2.48
C LEU A 31 1.31 -12.81 -1.06
N LEU A 32 0.59 -13.33 -0.05
CA LEU A 32 0.96 -13.10 1.35
C LEU A 32 2.31 -13.77 1.63
N THR A 33 3.20 -13.04 2.31
CA THR A 33 4.44 -13.65 2.79
C THR A 33 4.17 -14.61 3.94
N LEU A 34 5.01 -15.62 4.13
CA LEU A 34 4.93 -16.49 5.30
C LEU A 34 5.02 -15.71 6.62
N GLN A 35 5.80 -14.63 6.64
CA GLN A 35 5.88 -13.74 7.80
C GLN A 35 4.54 -13.07 8.08
N ALA A 36 3.88 -12.53 7.06
CA ALA A 36 2.55 -11.93 7.20
C ALA A 36 1.53 -12.93 7.77
N VAL A 37 1.48 -14.14 7.20
CA VAL A 37 0.59 -15.22 7.68
C VAL A 37 0.86 -15.56 9.14
N ASN A 38 2.13 -15.70 9.55
CA ASN A 38 2.49 -16.03 10.91
C ASN A 38 2.10 -14.91 11.90
N LEU A 39 2.35 -13.65 11.56
CA LEU A 39 1.97 -12.51 12.39
C LEU A 39 0.44 -12.40 12.55
N LEU A 40 -0.32 -12.56 11.46
CA LEU A 40 -1.78 -12.55 11.49
C LEU A 40 -2.36 -13.71 12.33
N ARG A 41 -1.69 -14.87 12.36
CA ARG A 41 -2.07 -15.97 13.25
C ARG A 41 -1.75 -15.67 14.71
N GLN A 42 -0.62 -15.05 14.97
CA GLN A 42 -0.13 -14.76 16.32
C GLN A 42 -0.94 -13.66 17.00
N CYS A 43 -1.20 -12.55 16.32
CA CYS A 43 -1.86 -11.39 16.90
C CYS A 43 -3.34 -11.68 17.20
N PRO A 44 -3.82 -11.38 18.41
CA PRO A 44 -5.23 -11.54 18.77
C PRO A 44 -6.14 -10.48 18.13
N VAL A 45 -5.59 -9.31 17.80
CA VAL A 45 -6.30 -8.18 17.22
C VAL A 45 -5.78 -7.88 15.83
N ILE A 46 -6.69 -7.75 14.86
CA ILE A 46 -6.39 -7.37 13.48
C ILE A 46 -7.04 -6.02 13.19
N ALA A 47 -6.23 -4.98 13.04
CA ALA A 47 -6.69 -3.67 12.59
C ALA A 47 -6.76 -3.63 11.07
N ALA A 48 -7.87 -3.14 10.53
CA ALA A 48 -8.11 -3.13 9.09
C ALA A 48 -8.67 -1.78 8.60
N PRO A 49 -8.03 -1.15 7.61
CA PRO A 49 -8.60 0.00 6.94
C PRO A 49 -9.99 -0.31 6.36
N GLN A 50 -10.94 0.54 6.65
CA GLN A 50 -12.33 0.40 6.22
C GLN A 50 -12.74 1.60 5.36
N THR A 51 -13.40 1.33 4.22
CA THR A 51 -14.04 2.36 3.40
C THR A 51 -15.31 2.89 4.08
N LYS A 52 -15.84 4.02 3.59
CA LYS A 52 -17.13 4.55 4.06
C LYS A 52 -18.31 3.57 3.87
N SER A 53 -18.20 2.67 2.88
CA SER A 53 -19.21 1.61 2.62
C SER A 53 -19.03 0.38 3.51
N GLY A 54 -18.01 0.35 4.37
CA GLY A 54 -17.73 -0.76 5.27
C GLY A 54 -16.82 -1.84 4.71
N GLN A 55 -16.30 -1.70 3.48
CA GLN A 55 -15.41 -2.68 2.87
C GLN A 55 -14.00 -2.58 3.47
N MET A 56 -13.38 -3.73 3.73
CA MET A 56 -12.03 -3.88 4.28
C MET A 56 -11.18 -4.77 3.36
N LEU A 57 -10.80 -4.25 2.19
CA LEU A 57 -10.14 -5.02 1.13
C LEU A 57 -8.87 -5.76 1.60
N ALA A 58 -8.01 -5.12 2.38
CA ALA A 58 -6.80 -5.78 2.87
C ALA A 58 -7.11 -6.95 3.83
N LEU A 59 -8.19 -6.84 4.62
CA LEU A 59 -8.68 -7.94 5.46
C LEU A 59 -9.26 -9.07 4.60
N ASP A 60 -10.04 -8.73 3.57
CA ASP A 60 -10.63 -9.73 2.66
C ASP A 60 -9.54 -10.57 1.97
N ILE A 61 -8.45 -9.91 1.53
CA ILE A 61 -7.28 -10.60 0.95
C ILE A 61 -6.63 -11.54 1.98
N ALA A 62 -6.40 -11.06 3.20
CA ALA A 62 -5.81 -11.88 4.26
C ALA A 62 -6.70 -13.09 4.60
N GLN A 63 -8.01 -12.92 4.65
CA GLN A 63 -8.99 -14.00 4.89
C GLN A 63 -9.02 -15.05 3.77
N GLY A 64 -8.58 -14.71 2.58
CA GLY A 64 -8.38 -15.66 1.50
C GLY A 64 -7.22 -16.65 1.74
N ALA A 65 -6.26 -16.29 2.58
CA ALA A 65 -5.09 -17.12 2.91
C ALA A 65 -5.20 -17.85 4.26
N LEU A 66 -5.97 -17.29 5.22
CA LEU A 66 -6.06 -17.85 6.57
C LEU A 66 -7.40 -17.50 7.24
N ASP A 67 -7.82 -18.35 8.18
CA ASP A 67 -9.04 -18.10 8.98
C ASP A 67 -8.77 -17.08 10.08
N LEU A 68 -9.49 -15.96 10.02
CA LEU A 68 -9.41 -14.86 11.00
C LEU A 68 -10.70 -14.69 11.80
N ARG A 69 -11.66 -15.63 11.76
CA ARG A 69 -12.98 -15.51 12.40
C ARG A 69 -12.94 -15.39 13.93
N GLU A 70 -11.90 -15.93 14.54
CA GLU A 70 -11.70 -15.87 16.00
C GLU A 70 -10.90 -14.63 16.46
N LYS A 71 -10.46 -13.79 15.53
CA LYS A 71 -9.71 -12.57 15.83
C LYS A 71 -10.66 -11.42 16.14
N GLU A 72 -10.23 -10.54 17.04
CA GLU A 72 -10.89 -9.26 17.22
C GLU A 72 -10.53 -8.35 16.04
N ILE A 73 -11.53 -7.95 15.25
CA ILE A 73 -11.34 -7.06 14.12
C ILE A 73 -11.59 -5.63 14.56
N LEU A 74 -10.58 -4.77 14.41
CA LEU A 74 -10.63 -3.34 14.67
C LEU A 74 -10.73 -2.58 13.33
N PRO A 75 -11.93 -2.13 12.91
CA PRO A 75 -12.07 -1.31 11.72
C PRO A 75 -11.47 0.08 11.95
N LEU A 76 -10.65 0.54 11.00
CA LEU A 76 -10.05 1.87 11.03
C LEU A 76 -10.53 2.70 9.85
N SER A 77 -11.06 3.90 10.14
CA SER A 77 -11.52 4.84 9.12
C SER A 77 -10.50 5.95 8.91
N PHE A 78 -10.16 6.21 7.64
CA PHE A 78 -9.23 7.25 7.25
C PHE A 78 -9.92 8.26 6.34
N THR A 79 -9.56 9.54 6.50
CA THR A 79 -10.06 10.57 5.60
C THR A 79 -9.34 10.52 4.25
N MET A 80 -10.08 10.74 3.18
CA MET A 80 -9.54 10.94 1.83
C MET A 80 -9.29 12.43 1.53
N SER A 81 -9.38 13.30 2.54
CA SER A 81 -9.15 14.74 2.36
C SER A 81 -7.71 15.02 1.90
N HIS A 82 -7.57 16.03 1.02
CA HIS A 82 -6.26 16.55 0.65
C HIS A 82 -5.67 17.50 1.70
N GLU A 83 -6.46 17.89 2.70
CA GLU A 83 -6.01 18.74 3.80
C GLU A 83 -5.11 17.96 4.76
N PRO A 84 -3.82 18.38 4.94
CA PRO A 84 -2.86 17.65 5.75
C PRO A 84 -3.29 17.46 7.21
N SER A 85 -3.89 18.49 7.82
CA SER A 85 -4.35 18.46 9.21
C SER A 85 -5.41 17.39 9.46
N LEU A 86 -6.39 17.26 8.57
CA LEU A 86 -7.44 16.24 8.68
C LEU A 86 -6.90 14.81 8.51
N ARG A 87 -5.91 14.66 7.62
CA ARG A 87 -5.24 13.35 7.47
C ARG A 87 -4.47 12.96 8.72
N GLU A 88 -3.69 13.89 9.27
CA GLU A 88 -2.92 13.67 10.49
C GLU A 88 -3.84 13.34 11.67
N GLU A 89 -4.93 14.07 11.85
CA GLU A 89 -5.94 13.79 12.89
C GLU A 89 -6.52 12.37 12.75
N SER A 90 -6.79 11.92 11.51
CA SER A 90 -7.28 10.55 11.27
C SER A 90 -6.24 9.49 11.63
N TYR A 91 -4.95 9.73 11.39
CA TYR A 91 -3.88 8.82 11.78
C TYR A 91 -3.72 8.75 13.29
N GLN A 92 -3.71 9.89 13.97
CA GLN A 92 -3.65 9.96 15.43
C GLN A 92 -4.86 9.29 16.09
N THR A 93 -6.04 9.43 15.49
CA THR A 93 -7.25 8.77 15.99
C THR A 93 -7.14 7.25 15.88
N ALA A 94 -6.67 6.75 14.73
CA ALA A 94 -6.44 5.33 14.53
C ALA A 94 -5.35 4.78 15.46
N ALA A 95 -4.25 5.51 15.64
CA ALA A 95 -3.18 5.13 16.58
C ALA A 95 -3.72 4.97 18.00
N ARG A 96 -4.50 5.95 18.52
CA ARG A 96 -5.12 5.86 19.84
C ARG A 96 -6.06 4.65 20.01
N GLN A 97 -6.78 4.26 18.97
CA GLN A 97 -7.61 3.05 19.01
C GLN A 97 -6.76 1.79 19.17
N ILE A 98 -5.62 1.73 18.48
CA ILE A 98 -4.66 0.62 18.58
C ILE A 98 -3.98 0.60 19.95
N GLU A 99 -3.54 1.75 20.46
CA GLU A 99 -2.91 1.89 21.79
C GLU A 99 -3.75 1.28 22.91
N ALA A 100 -5.07 1.43 22.84
CA ALA A 100 -5.98 0.86 23.84
C ALA A 100 -5.87 -0.67 23.95
N PHE A 101 -5.45 -1.36 22.89
CA PHE A 101 -5.15 -2.80 22.93
C PHE A 101 -3.72 -3.06 23.37
N LEU A 102 -2.76 -2.31 22.83
CA LEU A 102 -1.34 -2.46 23.19
C LEU A 102 -1.12 -2.27 24.69
N GLN A 103 -1.76 -1.28 25.32
CA GLN A 103 -1.70 -1.02 26.77
C GLN A 103 -2.24 -2.19 27.62
N LYS A 104 -3.08 -3.05 27.03
CA LYS A 104 -3.56 -4.28 27.69
C LYS A 104 -2.61 -5.48 27.47
N GLY A 105 -1.46 -5.26 26.85
CA GLY A 105 -0.52 -6.33 26.50
C GLY A 105 -0.93 -7.16 25.28
N LEU A 106 -1.88 -6.69 24.45
CA LEU A 106 -2.34 -7.39 23.27
C LEU A 106 -1.59 -6.91 22.03
N ASP A 107 -1.01 -7.86 21.28
CA ASP A 107 -0.41 -7.58 19.99
C ASP A 107 -1.47 -7.23 18.95
N VAL A 108 -1.19 -6.22 18.12
CA VAL A 108 -2.08 -5.77 17.05
C VAL A 108 -1.37 -5.86 15.71
N ALA A 109 -1.94 -6.58 14.75
CA ALA A 109 -1.49 -6.57 13.37
C ALA A 109 -2.43 -5.69 12.53
N MET A 110 -1.89 -4.65 11.88
CA MET A 110 -2.66 -3.84 10.92
C MET A 110 -2.37 -4.33 9.51
N VAL A 111 -3.40 -4.84 8.83
CA VAL A 111 -3.30 -5.24 7.43
C VAL A 111 -3.22 -4.03 6.50
N ASN A 112 -2.32 -4.09 5.52
CA ASN A 112 -2.11 -3.03 4.55
C ASN A 112 -2.00 -3.61 3.15
N LEU A 113 -2.74 -3.07 2.20
CA LEU A 113 -2.70 -3.49 0.80
C LEU A 113 -1.30 -3.29 0.21
N GLY A 114 -0.78 -4.29 -0.50
CA GLY A 114 0.58 -4.26 -1.06
C GLY A 114 1.67 -4.35 0.01
N ASP A 115 2.60 -3.43 -0.03
CA ASP A 115 3.73 -3.31 0.90
C ASP A 115 3.58 -2.11 1.83
N VAL A 116 4.09 -2.22 3.05
CA VAL A 116 3.95 -1.21 4.11
C VAL A 116 4.86 0.01 3.95
N SER A 117 5.79 -0.01 3.00
CA SER A 117 6.73 1.09 2.73
C SER A 117 6.38 1.92 1.49
N ILE A 118 5.40 1.48 0.68
CA ILE A 118 5.03 2.13 -0.58
C ILE A 118 3.63 2.76 -0.48
N PHE A 119 3.57 4.07 -0.29
CA PHE A 119 2.33 4.85 -0.16
C PHE A 119 1.32 4.24 0.84
N ALA A 120 1.81 3.69 1.93
CA ALA A 120 1.05 2.90 2.88
C ALA A 120 0.55 3.74 4.07
N THR A 121 -0.74 3.65 4.35
CA THR A 121 -1.34 4.26 5.56
C THR A 121 -0.76 3.65 6.84
N ALA A 122 -0.49 2.35 6.84
CA ALA A 122 0.08 1.65 8.00
C ALA A 122 1.44 2.22 8.45
N TYR A 123 2.23 2.82 7.54
CA TYR A 123 3.48 3.47 7.90
C TYR A 123 3.27 4.68 8.81
N TYR A 124 2.24 5.49 8.58
CA TYR A 124 1.95 6.65 9.43
C TYR A 124 1.53 6.23 10.83
N ILE A 125 0.72 5.16 10.92
CA ILE A 125 0.33 4.58 12.22
C ILE A 125 1.54 3.99 12.94
N PHE A 126 2.42 3.28 12.22
CA PHE A 126 3.68 2.78 12.75
C PHE A 126 4.55 3.91 13.33
N ALA A 127 4.66 5.04 12.63
CA ALA A 127 5.45 6.18 13.06
C ALA A 127 4.86 6.85 14.32
N GLU A 128 3.53 7.05 14.37
CA GLU A 128 2.84 7.60 15.55
C GLU A 128 3.06 6.72 16.78
N LEU A 129 2.78 5.43 16.69
CA LEU A 129 2.94 4.49 17.81
C LEU A 129 4.38 4.43 18.33
N ARG A 130 5.37 4.51 17.43
CA ARG A 130 6.77 4.58 17.84
C ARG A 130 7.10 5.90 18.58
N ASN A 131 6.55 7.01 18.12
CA ASN A 131 6.72 8.30 18.78
C ASN A 131 6.10 8.29 20.19
N ASP A 132 4.99 7.55 20.36
CA ASP A 132 4.30 7.39 21.65
C ASP A 132 4.93 6.31 22.56
N GLY A 133 6.04 5.71 22.11
CA GLY A 133 6.87 4.79 22.92
C GLY A 133 6.44 3.33 22.87
N PHE A 134 5.58 2.94 21.94
CA PHE A 134 5.22 1.54 21.72
C PHE A 134 6.22 0.83 20.81
N GLU A 135 6.36 -0.47 21.02
CA GLU A 135 7.08 -1.31 20.08
C GLU A 135 6.26 -1.49 18.81
N ALA A 136 6.89 -1.19 17.66
CA ALA A 136 6.25 -1.34 16.37
C ALA A 136 7.23 -1.90 15.34
N VAL A 137 6.74 -2.83 14.50
CA VAL A 137 7.49 -3.57 13.50
C VAL A 137 6.79 -3.50 12.15
N MET A 138 7.56 -3.39 11.07
CA MET A 138 7.07 -3.47 9.70
C MET A 138 7.35 -4.87 9.13
N ALA A 139 6.32 -5.54 8.63
CA ALA A 139 6.42 -6.78 7.89
C ALA A 139 6.16 -6.51 6.40
N PRO A 140 7.13 -6.72 5.50
CA PRO A 140 7.01 -6.40 4.09
C PRO A 140 5.96 -7.25 3.38
N GLY A 141 5.40 -6.70 2.31
CA GLY A 141 4.49 -7.38 1.41
C GLY A 141 4.94 -7.28 -0.04
N VAL A 142 4.30 -8.05 -0.93
CA VAL A 142 4.51 -7.92 -2.37
C VAL A 142 3.91 -6.60 -2.83
N THR A 143 4.69 -5.76 -3.51
CA THR A 143 4.21 -4.49 -4.05
C THR A 143 3.27 -4.71 -5.24
N SER A 144 2.32 -3.80 -5.47
CA SER A 144 1.41 -3.89 -6.62
C SER A 144 2.15 -3.90 -7.95
N PHE A 145 3.18 -3.09 -8.11
CA PHE A 145 3.92 -3.03 -9.36
C PHE A 145 4.76 -4.28 -9.65
N SER A 146 5.21 -5.04 -8.63
CA SER A 146 5.86 -6.34 -8.83
C SER A 146 4.85 -7.37 -9.36
N ALA A 147 3.65 -7.41 -8.80
CA ALA A 147 2.57 -8.28 -9.27
C ALA A 147 2.11 -7.89 -10.69
N VAL A 148 1.97 -6.60 -10.96
CA VAL A 148 1.61 -6.07 -12.30
C VAL A 148 2.68 -6.42 -13.33
N ALA A 149 3.97 -6.28 -13.02
CA ALA A 149 5.05 -6.67 -13.91
C ALA A 149 5.01 -8.16 -14.24
N ALA A 150 4.78 -9.01 -13.26
CA ALA A 150 4.60 -10.46 -13.46
C ALA A 150 3.37 -10.76 -14.34
N ARG A 151 2.26 -10.06 -14.10
CA ARG A 151 1.02 -10.22 -14.88
C ARG A 151 1.19 -9.79 -16.33
N LEU A 152 1.98 -8.75 -16.58
CA LEU A 152 2.31 -8.28 -17.93
C LEU A 152 3.41 -9.11 -18.61
N GLY A 153 4.17 -9.89 -17.85
CA GLY A 153 5.32 -10.66 -18.33
C GLY A 153 6.51 -9.77 -18.71
N CYS A 154 6.74 -8.67 -17.97
CA CYS A 154 7.82 -7.74 -18.24
C CYS A 154 8.74 -7.55 -17.02
N SER A 155 10.00 -7.20 -17.28
CA SER A 155 10.92 -6.74 -16.24
C SER A 155 10.72 -5.25 -15.98
N LEU A 156 10.81 -4.85 -14.72
CA LEU A 156 10.78 -3.44 -14.32
C LEU A 156 12.12 -2.74 -14.57
N THR A 157 13.21 -3.49 -14.58
CA THR A 157 14.55 -2.95 -14.79
C THR A 157 15.30 -3.81 -15.79
N GLN A 158 16.19 -3.18 -16.56
CA GLN A 158 17.12 -3.87 -17.47
C GLN A 158 18.53 -3.39 -17.15
N ILE A 159 19.41 -4.31 -16.76
CA ILE A 159 20.81 -4.03 -16.40
C ILE A 159 20.89 -2.86 -15.41
N ASP A 160 21.30 -1.68 -15.87
CA ASP A 160 21.53 -0.49 -15.05
C ASP A 160 20.42 0.57 -15.18
N ALA A 161 19.32 0.25 -15.87
CA ALA A 161 18.22 1.21 -16.04
C ALA A 161 17.50 1.48 -14.70
N PRO A 162 17.29 2.75 -14.34
CA PRO A 162 16.60 3.09 -13.09
C PRO A 162 15.11 2.77 -13.15
N LEU A 163 14.52 2.59 -11.96
CA LEU A 163 13.08 2.45 -11.74
C LEU A 163 12.57 3.64 -10.93
N HIS A 164 11.53 4.31 -11.44
CA HIS A 164 10.87 5.41 -10.76
C HIS A 164 9.44 5.03 -10.37
N ILE A 165 9.09 5.23 -9.09
CA ILE A 165 7.74 5.00 -8.57
C ILE A 165 7.10 6.37 -8.36
N ILE A 166 6.05 6.66 -9.12
CA ILE A 166 5.48 8.00 -9.28
C ILE A 166 3.99 7.96 -8.93
N PRO A 167 3.51 8.75 -7.95
CA PRO A 167 2.08 8.91 -7.73
C PRO A 167 1.47 9.80 -8.82
N ALA A 168 0.22 9.57 -9.21
CA ALA A 168 -0.48 10.38 -10.22
C ALA A 168 -0.61 11.86 -9.85
N SER A 169 -0.45 12.22 -8.57
CA SER A 169 -0.43 13.61 -8.10
C SER A 169 0.89 14.35 -8.36
N ALA A 170 1.91 13.67 -8.88
CA ALA A 170 3.18 14.29 -9.26
C ALA A 170 3.07 15.07 -10.56
N ASP A 171 4.04 15.96 -10.81
CA ASP A 171 4.23 16.58 -12.13
C ASP A 171 4.68 15.50 -13.14
N LEU A 172 3.72 14.94 -13.88
CA LEU A 172 3.96 13.85 -14.82
C LEU A 172 4.80 14.31 -16.01
N ASP A 173 4.66 15.55 -16.47
CA ASP A 173 5.42 16.06 -17.61
C ASP A 173 6.93 16.09 -17.29
N LEU A 174 7.28 16.37 -16.05
CA LEU A 174 8.66 16.30 -15.57
C LEU A 174 9.09 14.86 -15.30
N ALA A 175 8.28 14.09 -14.58
CA ALA A 175 8.61 12.74 -14.13
C ALA A 175 8.78 11.75 -15.29
N LEU A 176 8.00 11.91 -16.37
CA LEU A 176 8.09 11.06 -17.55
C LEU A 176 9.38 11.29 -18.38
N GLN A 177 10.08 12.39 -18.17
CA GLN A 177 11.37 12.67 -18.84
C GLN A 177 12.56 11.92 -18.20
N PHE A 178 12.41 11.37 -17.00
CA PHE A 178 13.49 10.60 -16.37
C PHE A 178 13.82 9.33 -17.17
N PRO A 179 15.11 8.92 -17.23
CA PRO A 179 15.49 7.69 -17.92
C PRO A 179 14.96 6.46 -17.18
N GLY A 180 14.79 5.35 -17.88
CA GLY A 180 14.37 4.08 -17.30
C GLY A 180 12.85 3.91 -17.16
N THR A 181 12.46 2.86 -16.46
CA THR A 181 11.05 2.48 -16.28
C THR A 181 10.36 3.37 -15.25
N LYS A 182 9.10 3.73 -15.53
CA LYS A 182 8.22 4.45 -14.59
C LYS A 182 7.06 3.56 -14.21
N VAL A 183 6.78 3.50 -12.92
CA VAL A 183 5.57 2.91 -12.35
C VAL A 183 4.68 4.08 -11.91
N LEU A 184 3.53 4.24 -12.56
CA LEU A 184 2.56 5.26 -12.19
C LEU A 184 1.49 4.61 -11.31
N MET A 185 1.38 5.10 -10.07
CA MET A 185 0.46 4.57 -9.07
C MET A 185 -0.66 5.56 -8.76
N LYS A 186 -1.81 5.05 -8.30
CA LYS A 186 -2.99 5.86 -7.94
C LYS A 186 -3.54 6.67 -9.12
N SER A 187 -3.45 6.12 -10.32
CA SER A 187 -3.82 6.81 -11.56
C SER A 187 -5.32 6.71 -11.89
N GLY A 188 -6.11 5.88 -11.18
CA GLY A 188 -7.49 5.59 -11.55
C GLY A 188 -8.38 6.83 -11.69
N SER A 189 -8.29 7.79 -10.76
CA SER A 189 -9.07 9.04 -10.81
C SER A 189 -8.52 10.08 -11.80
N ALA A 190 -7.25 9.96 -12.20
CA ALA A 190 -6.56 10.88 -13.10
C ALA A 190 -6.12 10.20 -14.41
N ILE A 191 -6.80 9.11 -14.78
CA ILE A 191 -6.35 8.24 -15.88
C ILE A 191 -6.29 8.98 -17.23
N HIS A 192 -7.27 9.82 -17.53
CA HIS A 192 -7.29 10.58 -18.78
C HIS A 192 -6.14 11.59 -18.87
N GLU A 193 -5.85 12.28 -17.77
CA GLU A 193 -4.72 13.22 -17.69
C GLU A 193 -3.39 12.48 -17.83
N THR A 194 -3.29 11.30 -17.22
CA THR A 194 -2.10 10.44 -17.32
C THR A 194 -1.88 9.96 -18.75
N VAL A 195 -2.92 9.50 -19.44
CA VAL A 195 -2.85 9.07 -20.85
C VAL A 195 -2.43 10.24 -21.75
N GLN A 196 -3.01 11.42 -21.57
CA GLN A 196 -2.62 12.62 -22.31
C GLN A 196 -1.16 13.03 -22.05
N ALA A 197 -0.67 12.89 -20.82
CA ALA A 197 0.74 13.15 -20.51
C ALA A 197 1.67 12.16 -21.23
N LEU A 198 1.32 10.86 -21.23
CA LEU A 198 2.07 9.84 -21.96
C LEU A 198 2.09 10.08 -23.47
N GLU A 199 0.98 10.51 -24.04
CA GLU A 199 0.85 10.84 -25.46
C GLU A 199 1.74 12.06 -25.82
N ARG A 200 1.68 13.14 -25.03
CA ARG A 200 2.52 14.35 -25.24
C ARG A 200 4.01 14.05 -25.29
N VAL A 201 4.48 13.10 -24.49
CA VAL A 201 5.91 12.75 -24.44
C VAL A 201 6.28 11.53 -25.32
N GLY A 202 5.31 10.97 -26.10
CA GLY A 202 5.54 9.87 -27.00
C GLY A 202 5.85 8.52 -26.31
N LEU A 203 5.31 8.28 -25.11
CA LEU A 203 5.50 7.05 -24.33
C LEU A 203 4.26 6.17 -24.24
N LEU A 204 3.17 6.54 -24.91
CA LEU A 204 1.90 5.80 -24.81
C LEU A 204 2.04 4.35 -25.28
N ASP A 205 2.74 4.10 -26.38
CA ASP A 205 2.98 2.76 -26.94
C ASP A 205 3.89 1.87 -26.06
N ARG A 206 4.51 2.44 -25.04
CA ARG A 206 5.38 1.74 -24.08
C ARG A 206 4.71 1.51 -22.74
N ALA A 207 3.46 1.90 -22.62
CA ALA A 207 2.71 1.86 -21.38
C ALA A 207 1.66 0.75 -21.40
N ALA A 208 1.55 0.04 -20.28
CA ALA A 208 0.48 -0.93 -20.05
C ALA A 208 -0.07 -0.75 -18.63
N LEU A 209 -1.35 -1.07 -18.44
CA LEU A 209 -2.07 -0.89 -17.18
C LEU A 209 -2.67 -2.20 -16.72
N VAL A 210 -2.58 -2.46 -15.42
CA VAL A 210 -3.40 -3.50 -14.76
C VAL A 210 -4.18 -2.81 -13.64
N ALA A 211 -5.49 -2.99 -13.69
CA ALA A 211 -6.41 -2.60 -12.62
C ALA A 211 -6.75 -3.82 -11.78
N ASP A 212 -6.87 -3.62 -10.46
CA ASP A 212 -7.25 -4.65 -9.48
C ASP A 212 -6.42 -5.94 -9.59
N CYS A 213 -5.11 -5.80 -9.78
CA CYS A 213 -4.20 -6.94 -10.00
C CYS A 213 -4.33 -7.99 -8.89
N GLY A 214 -4.63 -9.24 -9.29
CA GLY A 214 -4.84 -10.37 -8.38
C GLY A 214 -6.22 -10.44 -7.72
N LEU A 215 -7.11 -9.49 -7.96
CA LEU A 215 -8.50 -9.54 -7.52
C LEU A 215 -9.41 -10.17 -8.58
N PRO A 216 -10.61 -10.65 -8.21
CA PRO A 216 -11.58 -11.17 -9.19
C PRO A 216 -12.01 -10.18 -10.27
N THR A 217 -11.82 -8.88 -10.01
CA THR A 217 -12.13 -7.77 -10.93
C THR A 217 -10.93 -7.32 -11.76
N GLU A 218 -9.84 -8.11 -11.78
CA GLU A 218 -8.62 -7.79 -12.53
C GLU A 218 -8.90 -7.50 -14.01
N GLN A 219 -8.35 -6.41 -14.50
CA GLN A 219 -8.38 -6.03 -15.91
C GLN A 219 -7.00 -5.62 -16.41
N VAL A 220 -6.63 -6.09 -17.59
CA VAL A 220 -5.32 -5.84 -18.21
C VAL A 220 -5.51 -5.05 -19.50
N TYR A 221 -4.87 -3.89 -19.60
CA TYR A 221 -4.88 -3.03 -20.78
C TYR A 221 -3.45 -2.87 -21.30
N ARG A 222 -3.18 -3.45 -22.47
CA ARG A 222 -1.90 -3.31 -23.17
C ARG A 222 -1.89 -2.14 -24.15
N ASP A 223 -3.07 -1.63 -24.48
CA ASP A 223 -3.30 -0.40 -25.22
C ASP A 223 -4.12 0.54 -24.35
N LEU A 224 -3.55 1.69 -24.04
CA LEU A 224 -4.19 2.69 -23.18
C LEU A 224 -5.16 3.61 -23.95
N CYS A 225 -5.29 3.47 -25.27
CA CYS A 225 -6.30 4.16 -26.06
C CYS A 225 -7.71 3.61 -25.83
N GLU A 226 -7.83 2.40 -25.32
CA GLU A 226 -9.11 1.67 -25.15
C GLU A 226 -9.57 1.60 -23.68
N LEU A 227 -9.17 2.54 -22.86
CA LEU A 227 -9.54 2.52 -21.43
C LEU A 227 -11.01 2.92 -21.22
N PRO A 228 -11.72 2.25 -20.28
CA PRO A 228 -13.07 2.64 -19.91
C PRO A 228 -13.07 3.99 -19.16
N GLU A 229 -14.20 4.69 -19.18
CA GLU A 229 -14.38 5.95 -18.46
C GLU A 229 -14.21 5.81 -16.94
N ASN A 230 -14.63 4.65 -16.38
CA ASN A 230 -14.55 4.34 -14.96
C ASN A 230 -13.55 3.22 -14.72
N LEU A 231 -12.35 3.62 -14.32
CA LEU A 231 -11.30 2.68 -13.93
C LEU A 231 -11.22 2.54 -12.42
N SER A 232 -10.85 1.36 -11.92
CA SER A 232 -10.59 1.15 -10.49
C SER A 232 -9.52 2.10 -9.97
N TYR A 233 -9.69 2.55 -8.73
CA TYR A 233 -8.65 3.31 -8.01
C TYR A 233 -7.30 2.55 -7.93
N PHE A 234 -7.36 1.22 -7.85
CA PHE A 234 -6.18 0.35 -7.77
C PHE A 234 -5.61 0.02 -9.15
N ALA A 235 -5.38 1.05 -9.95
CA ALA A 235 -4.74 0.94 -11.25
C ALA A 235 -3.26 1.30 -11.17
N THR A 236 -2.42 0.44 -11.74
CA THR A 236 -0.97 0.65 -11.83
C THR A 236 -0.57 0.60 -13.30
N ILE A 237 0.15 1.62 -13.76
CA ILE A 237 0.69 1.71 -15.11
C ILE A 237 2.19 1.45 -15.05
N ILE A 238 2.70 0.60 -15.93
CA ILE A 238 4.13 0.43 -16.18
C ILE A 238 4.44 1.08 -17.52
N VAL A 239 5.36 2.04 -17.51
CA VAL A 239 5.91 2.69 -18.71
C VAL A 239 7.35 2.22 -18.86
N GLN A 240 7.61 1.38 -19.85
CA GLN A 240 8.94 0.85 -20.09
C GLN A 240 9.89 1.95 -20.58
N GLY A 241 11.09 1.98 -20.02
CA GLY A 241 12.17 2.88 -20.44
C GLY A 241 12.61 2.61 -21.87
N ALA A 242 13.23 3.61 -22.47
CA ALA A 242 13.90 3.47 -23.77
C ALA A 242 15.24 2.77 -23.60
#